data_71f48aaddc83f97c4dc683587dd91116
#
_entry.id   71f48aaddc83f97c4dc683587dd91116
#
_cell.length_a   1.000
_cell.length_b   1.000
_cell.length_c   1.000
_cell.angle_alpha   90.00
_cell.angle_beta   90.00
_cell.angle_gamma   90.00
#
_symmetry.space_group_name_H-M   'P 1'
#
loop_
_entity.id
_entity.type
_entity.pdbx_description
1 polymer ?
#
loop_
_entity_poly.entity_id
_entity_poly.type
_entity_poly.pdbx_seq_one_letter_code
_entity_poly.pdbx_strand_id
1 'polypeptide(L)'
;VRGILRRRPRWTIVTAAPNTEGALHWGDTWFANDLADALGRADIDARVVTRGGANNPDRDRDDVVIVLRGLKRITPRRPRRGGARWILWVISHPELVEPDEMAEYDAVFAASTTWGNENVRPLLQATNTRRFTPEAASPDSGAGVLFVGSTRGEFRPAVHASLAAGVELTVYGVGWEAFLPPERIAGEFLANDLLPAAYASAGIVLNDHWREMANLGFLSNRLFDATATGTRVISDAANGLTDVFGSTVLTFRDAAELMELLGRPRDTGFPSREERLELAARVARDHSFDARAGVLIEAAAGI
;
A
#
# COMPACT_ATOMS: atom_id res chain seq x y z
N VAL A 1 -1.42 32.96 -33.89
CA VAL A 1 -2.41 32.12 -33.21
C VAL A 1 -1.94 32.00 -31.77
N ARG A 2 -2.56 32.73 -30.83
CA ARG A 2 -2.30 32.55 -29.40
C ARG A 2 -2.88 31.20 -29.00
N GLY A 3 -2.03 30.20 -28.75
CA GLY A 3 -2.43 28.93 -28.15
C GLY A 3 -3.13 29.23 -26.83
N ILE A 4 -4.40 28.84 -26.69
CA ILE A 4 -5.10 28.84 -25.42
C ILE A 4 -4.36 27.85 -24.54
N LEU A 5 -3.61 28.35 -23.55
CA LEU A 5 -3.01 27.51 -22.51
C LEU A 5 -4.17 26.79 -21.80
N ARG A 6 -4.36 25.51 -22.11
CA ARG A 6 -5.37 24.67 -21.47
C ARG A 6 -4.98 24.56 -19.99
N ARG A 7 -5.87 24.97 -19.07
CA ARG A 7 -5.65 24.80 -17.63
C ARG A 7 -5.48 23.30 -17.34
N ARG A 8 -4.42 22.92 -16.62
CA ARG A 8 -4.26 21.57 -16.10
C ARG A 8 -5.42 21.24 -15.17
N PRO A 9 -6.02 20.04 -15.25
CA PRO A 9 -7.00 19.59 -14.27
C PRO A 9 -6.38 19.61 -12.86
N ARG A 10 -7.15 20.11 -11.90
CA ARG A 10 -6.71 20.24 -10.51
C ARG A 10 -7.33 19.15 -9.67
N TRP A 11 -6.52 18.28 -9.12
CA TRP A 11 -6.96 17.16 -8.30
C TRP A 11 -6.43 17.27 -6.88
N THR A 12 -7.19 16.77 -5.92
CA THR A 12 -6.75 16.65 -4.53
C THR A 12 -6.88 15.21 -4.08
N ILE A 13 -5.84 14.71 -3.41
CA ILE A 13 -5.83 13.40 -2.76
C ILE A 13 -5.90 13.65 -1.25
N VAL A 14 -6.92 13.09 -0.61
CA VAL A 14 -7.13 13.19 0.84
C VAL A 14 -6.66 11.91 1.50
N THR A 15 -5.69 12.00 2.42
CA THR A 15 -5.17 10.86 3.18
C THR A 15 -5.96 10.63 4.46
N ALA A 16 -5.79 9.45 5.08
CA ALA A 16 -6.37 9.13 6.38
C ALA A 16 -5.68 9.84 7.55
N ALA A 17 -4.46 10.38 7.35
CA ALA A 17 -3.73 11.11 8.37
C ALA A 17 -4.56 12.29 8.90
N PRO A 18 -4.66 12.47 10.25
CA PRO A 18 -5.57 13.47 10.83
C PRO A 18 -5.15 14.92 10.59
N ASN A 19 -3.84 15.20 10.60
CA ASN A 19 -3.25 16.54 10.44
C ASN A 19 -1.87 16.42 9.78
N THR A 20 -1.24 17.56 9.50
CA THR A 20 0.08 17.62 8.85
C THR A 20 1.23 17.23 9.79
N GLU A 21 1.09 17.50 11.09
CA GLU A 21 2.07 17.09 12.09
C GLU A 21 2.05 15.56 12.23
N GLY A 22 3.16 14.93 12.01
CA GLY A 22 3.25 13.46 12.02
C GLY A 22 2.65 12.75 10.80
N ALA A 23 2.09 13.44 9.80
CA ALA A 23 1.55 12.80 8.60
C ALA A 23 2.58 11.93 7.86
N LEU A 24 3.86 12.28 7.93
CA LEU A 24 4.96 11.50 7.32
C LEU A 24 5.19 10.13 7.98
N HIS A 25 4.65 9.89 9.19
CA HIS A 25 4.66 8.58 9.84
C HIS A 25 3.51 7.67 9.38
N TRP A 26 2.59 8.19 8.54
CA TRP A 26 1.49 7.42 7.97
C TRP A 26 1.84 6.92 6.57
N GLY A 27 1.76 5.62 6.37
CA GLY A 27 2.07 4.99 5.07
C GLY A 27 1.20 5.51 3.93
N ASP A 28 -0.07 5.85 4.18
CA ASP A 28 -0.99 6.39 3.18
C ASP A 28 -0.62 7.81 2.72
N THR A 29 0.16 8.57 3.49
CA THR A 29 0.72 9.85 3.04
C THR A 29 1.73 9.65 1.92
N TRP A 30 2.61 8.66 2.05
CA TRP A 30 3.58 8.32 1.02
C TRP A 30 2.91 7.72 -0.21
N PHE A 31 1.92 6.86 0.00
CA PHE A 31 1.08 6.32 -1.07
C PHE A 31 0.39 7.45 -1.86
N ALA A 32 -0.17 8.45 -1.16
CA ALA A 32 -0.81 9.61 -1.79
C ALA A 32 0.17 10.47 -2.58
N ASN A 33 1.39 10.69 -2.06
CA ASN A 33 2.43 11.44 -2.76
C ASN A 33 2.88 10.71 -4.03
N ASP A 34 3.10 9.40 -3.97
CA ASP A 34 3.46 8.60 -5.14
C ASP A 34 2.35 8.61 -6.20
N LEU A 35 1.06 8.61 -5.79
CA LEU A 35 -0.08 8.78 -6.70
C LEU A 35 -0.13 10.20 -7.29
N ALA A 36 0.13 11.24 -6.47
CA ALA A 36 0.17 12.62 -6.95
C ALA A 36 1.27 12.83 -8.00
N ASP A 37 2.43 12.24 -7.78
CA ASP A 37 3.54 12.26 -8.74
C ASP A 37 3.16 11.56 -10.06
N ALA A 38 2.45 10.42 -9.98
CA ALA A 38 1.98 9.71 -11.17
C ALA A 38 0.94 10.54 -11.95
N LEU A 39 -0.01 11.15 -11.26
CA LEU A 39 -0.97 12.08 -11.86
C LEU A 39 -0.28 13.30 -12.47
N GLY A 40 0.76 13.83 -11.81
CA GLY A 40 1.59 14.92 -12.34
C GLY A 40 2.26 14.57 -13.67
N ARG A 41 2.73 13.32 -13.83
CA ARG A 41 3.26 12.81 -15.11
C ARG A 41 2.19 12.71 -16.20
N ALA A 42 0.94 12.58 -15.82
CA ALA A 42 -0.21 12.60 -16.74
C ALA A 42 -0.81 14.01 -16.94
N ASP A 43 -0.03 15.06 -16.65
CA ASP A 43 -0.39 16.47 -16.81
C ASP A 43 -1.56 16.97 -15.93
N ILE A 44 -1.72 16.34 -14.75
CA ILE A 44 -2.69 16.74 -13.73
C ILE A 44 -1.97 17.48 -12.60
N ASP A 45 -2.51 18.64 -12.19
CA ASP A 45 -2.06 19.37 -11.00
C ASP A 45 -2.65 18.69 -9.74
N ALA A 46 -1.92 17.68 -9.24
CA ALA A 46 -2.34 16.88 -8.11
C ALA A 46 -1.67 17.36 -6.82
N ARG A 47 -2.43 17.41 -5.72
CA ARG A 47 -1.91 17.77 -4.40
C ARG A 47 -2.45 16.83 -3.33
N VAL A 48 -1.67 16.63 -2.29
CA VAL A 48 -2.03 15.80 -1.14
C VAL A 48 -2.44 16.70 0.02
N VAL A 49 -3.53 16.32 0.69
CA VAL A 49 -4.00 16.95 1.93
C VAL A 49 -4.35 15.87 2.95
N THR A 50 -4.21 16.21 4.22
CA THR A 50 -4.66 15.34 5.31
C THR A 50 -6.18 15.38 5.44
N ARG A 51 -6.76 14.45 6.20
CA ARG A 51 -8.20 14.38 6.48
C ARG A 51 -8.80 15.71 6.93
N GLY A 52 -8.08 16.48 7.78
CA GLY A 52 -8.50 17.81 8.20
C GLY A 52 -8.69 18.82 7.06
N GLY A 53 -8.00 18.62 5.93
CA GLY A 53 -8.11 19.46 4.73
C GLY A 53 -9.24 19.07 3.77
N ALA A 54 -9.92 17.93 4.00
CA ALA A 54 -10.94 17.42 3.09
C ALA A 54 -12.11 18.40 2.88
N ASN A 55 -12.58 19.03 3.94
CA ASN A 55 -13.73 19.93 3.91
C ASN A 55 -13.38 21.40 3.71
N ASN A 56 -12.13 21.72 3.35
CA ASN A 56 -11.76 23.09 3.01
C ASN A 56 -12.53 23.56 1.77
N PRO A 57 -13.10 24.80 1.77
CA PRO A 57 -13.80 25.36 0.59
C PRO A 57 -13.00 25.38 -0.71
N ASP A 58 -11.68 25.30 -0.65
CA ASP A 58 -10.85 25.17 -1.84
C ASP A 58 -11.12 23.89 -2.65
N ARG A 59 -11.73 22.87 -2.02
CA ARG A 59 -12.15 21.64 -2.73
C ARG A 59 -13.21 21.91 -3.78
N ASP A 60 -14.01 22.94 -3.62
CA ASP A 60 -15.03 23.33 -4.60
C ASP A 60 -14.42 23.81 -5.94
N ARG A 61 -13.10 24.10 -5.95
CA ARG A 61 -12.35 24.52 -7.15
C ARG A 61 -11.57 23.38 -7.80
N ASP A 62 -11.54 22.20 -7.16
CA ASP A 62 -10.90 21.03 -7.72
C ASP A 62 -11.81 20.41 -8.79
N ASP A 63 -11.22 19.80 -9.79
CA ASP A 63 -11.95 19.01 -10.78
C ASP A 63 -12.30 17.63 -10.21
N VAL A 64 -11.37 17.05 -9.41
CA VAL A 64 -11.55 15.76 -8.75
C VAL A 64 -10.95 15.79 -7.34
N VAL A 65 -11.63 15.14 -6.40
CA VAL A 65 -11.12 14.82 -5.07
C VAL A 65 -11.12 13.30 -4.89
N ILE A 66 -9.94 12.72 -4.64
CA ILE A 66 -9.79 11.31 -4.31
C ILE A 66 -9.65 11.19 -2.79
N VAL A 67 -10.46 10.35 -2.17
CA VAL A 67 -10.37 10.02 -0.75
C VAL A 67 -9.74 8.64 -0.61
N LEU A 68 -8.54 8.55 -0.04
CA LEU A 68 -7.95 7.30 0.40
C LEU A 68 -8.58 6.92 1.73
N ARG A 69 -9.55 6.02 1.69
CA ARG A 69 -10.36 5.65 2.86
C ARG A 69 -9.58 4.73 3.78
N GLY A 70 -9.27 5.24 4.97
CA GLY A 70 -8.69 4.49 6.08
C GLY A 70 -9.73 4.29 7.21
N LEU A 71 -9.41 4.70 8.46
CA LEU A 71 -10.27 4.46 9.64
C LEU A 71 -11.52 5.35 9.73
N LYS A 72 -11.53 6.52 9.10
CA LYS A 72 -12.58 7.52 9.31
C LYS A 72 -13.28 7.88 8.01
N ARG A 73 -14.63 7.95 8.09
CA ARG A 73 -15.48 8.47 7.02
C ARG A 73 -15.15 9.93 6.73
N ILE A 74 -15.19 10.29 5.47
CA ILE A 74 -15.09 11.67 4.97
C ILE A 74 -16.30 11.91 4.09
N THR A 75 -17.10 12.91 4.43
CA THR A 75 -18.28 13.28 3.64
C THR A 75 -17.89 14.27 2.53
N PRO A 76 -18.22 13.97 1.26
CA PRO A 76 -17.97 14.87 0.15
C PRO A 76 -18.66 16.24 0.30
N ARG A 77 -17.95 17.31 -0.08
CA ARG A 77 -18.57 18.63 -0.19
C ARG A 77 -19.44 18.69 -1.44
N ARG A 78 -20.69 19.10 -1.26
CA ARG A 78 -21.67 19.27 -2.36
C ARG A 78 -22.18 20.72 -2.39
N PRO A 79 -21.46 21.65 -3.03
CA PRO A 79 -21.92 23.02 -3.18
C PRO A 79 -23.18 23.09 -4.06
N ARG A 80 -23.98 24.13 -3.92
CA ARG A 80 -25.25 24.31 -4.69
C ARG A 80 -25.04 24.41 -6.21
N ARG A 81 -23.86 24.81 -6.65
CA ARG A 81 -23.47 24.93 -8.07
C ARG A 81 -22.03 24.50 -8.25
N GLY A 82 -21.79 23.69 -9.26
CA GLY A 82 -20.46 23.15 -9.54
C GLY A 82 -19.96 22.26 -8.40
N GLY A 83 -18.66 22.14 -8.27
CA GLY A 83 -17.95 21.33 -7.28
C GLY A 83 -17.15 20.22 -7.91
N ALA A 84 -16.25 19.64 -7.13
CA ALA A 84 -15.43 18.54 -7.55
C ALA A 84 -16.23 17.26 -7.71
N ARG A 85 -15.76 16.35 -8.57
CA ARG A 85 -16.14 14.95 -8.54
C ARG A 85 -15.40 14.27 -7.42
N TRP A 86 -16.07 13.44 -6.64
CA TRP A 86 -15.50 12.78 -5.48
C TRP A 86 -15.37 11.28 -5.73
N ILE A 87 -14.16 10.78 -5.66
CA ILE A 87 -13.83 9.36 -5.80
C ILE A 87 -13.44 8.81 -4.44
N LEU A 88 -14.10 7.74 -3.99
CA LEU A 88 -13.69 6.96 -2.82
C LEU A 88 -12.78 5.84 -3.27
N TRP A 89 -11.60 5.73 -2.71
CA TRP A 89 -10.75 4.56 -2.85
C TRP A 89 -10.53 3.92 -1.49
N VAL A 90 -11.26 2.82 -1.23
CA VAL A 90 -11.12 2.04 0.00
C VAL A 90 -9.82 1.26 -0.07
N ILE A 91 -8.83 1.66 0.74
CA ILE A 91 -7.50 1.05 0.76
C ILE A 91 -7.24 0.20 2.00
N SER A 92 -8.05 0.39 3.06
CA SER A 92 -7.97 -0.35 4.31
C SER A 92 -9.26 -0.26 5.10
N HIS A 93 -9.43 -1.14 6.10
CA HIS A 93 -10.59 -1.17 7.00
C HIS A 93 -11.94 -1.21 6.28
N PRO A 94 -12.13 -2.14 5.33
CA PRO A 94 -13.38 -2.27 4.58
C PRO A 94 -14.59 -2.58 5.47
N GLU A 95 -14.38 -3.19 6.63
CA GLU A 95 -15.40 -3.50 7.63
C GLU A 95 -16.06 -2.25 8.25
N LEU A 96 -15.42 -1.08 8.10
CA LEU A 96 -15.91 0.21 8.59
C LEU A 96 -16.60 1.06 7.50
N VAL A 97 -16.72 0.54 6.29
CA VAL A 97 -17.30 1.27 5.15
C VAL A 97 -18.73 0.82 4.93
N GLU A 98 -19.66 1.75 5.13
CA GLU A 98 -21.09 1.48 5.03
C GLU A 98 -21.64 1.82 3.63
N PRO A 99 -22.73 1.17 3.17
CA PRO A 99 -23.33 1.44 1.86
C PRO A 99 -23.75 2.90 1.65
N ASP A 100 -24.22 3.58 2.71
CA ASP A 100 -24.62 4.97 2.66
C ASP A 100 -23.43 5.91 2.47
N GLU A 101 -22.25 5.55 3.03
CA GLU A 101 -21.01 6.28 2.77
C GLU A 101 -20.63 6.20 1.29
N MET A 102 -20.67 4.99 0.71
CA MET A 102 -20.33 4.79 -0.69
C MET A 102 -21.26 5.55 -1.64
N ALA A 103 -22.55 5.64 -1.31
CA ALA A 103 -23.55 6.35 -2.10
C ALA A 103 -23.34 7.88 -2.17
N GLU A 104 -22.50 8.45 -1.30
CA GLU A 104 -22.16 9.87 -1.34
C GLU A 104 -21.14 10.24 -2.43
N TYR A 105 -20.43 9.25 -2.98
CA TYR A 105 -19.35 9.45 -3.94
C TYR A 105 -19.81 9.24 -5.38
N ASP A 106 -19.14 9.91 -6.32
CA ASP A 106 -19.44 9.79 -7.76
C ASP A 106 -18.85 8.51 -8.36
N ALA A 107 -17.79 7.96 -7.76
CA ALA A 107 -17.25 6.64 -8.06
C ALA A 107 -16.61 6.02 -6.81
N VAL A 108 -16.65 4.68 -6.72
CA VAL A 108 -16.07 3.93 -5.60
C VAL A 108 -15.13 2.88 -6.13
N PHE A 109 -13.93 2.85 -5.57
CA PHE A 109 -12.91 1.82 -5.80
C PHE A 109 -12.54 1.12 -4.51
N ALA A 110 -12.13 -0.14 -4.61
CA ALA A 110 -11.62 -0.92 -3.50
C ALA A 110 -10.29 -1.58 -3.84
N ALA A 111 -9.35 -1.57 -2.89
CA ALA A 111 -8.07 -2.27 -3.01
C ALA A 111 -8.23 -3.80 -2.84
N SER A 112 -9.30 -4.33 -3.39
CA SER A 112 -9.68 -5.74 -3.38
C SER A 112 -10.38 -6.11 -4.70
N THR A 113 -10.27 -7.38 -5.09
CA THR A 113 -11.02 -7.95 -6.22
C THR A 113 -12.28 -8.70 -5.78
N THR A 114 -12.47 -8.88 -4.46
CA THR A 114 -13.53 -9.72 -3.90
C THR A 114 -14.50 -8.99 -2.98
N TRP A 115 -14.25 -7.71 -2.70
CA TRP A 115 -15.07 -6.89 -1.80
C TRP A 115 -15.88 -5.83 -2.55
N GLY A 116 -17.09 -5.61 -2.08
CA GLY A 116 -18.01 -4.61 -2.59
C GLY A 116 -19.19 -5.24 -3.34
N ASN A 117 -19.92 -4.39 -4.04
CA ASN A 117 -21.05 -4.77 -4.91
C ASN A 117 -20.75 -4.33 -6.36
N GLU A 118 -21.70 -4.45 -7.26
CA GLU A 118 -21.55 -4.10 -8.68
C GLU A 118 -21.18 -2.64 -8.96
N ASN A 119 -21.35 -1.74 -7.99
CA ASN A 119 -20.98 -0.34 -8.10
C ASN A 119 -19.56 -0.06 -7.59
N VAL A 120 -18.89 -1.04 -7.00
CA VAL A 120 -17.52 -0.92 -6.49
C VAL A 120 -16.55 -1.52 -7.50
N ARG A 121 -15.63 -0.72 -8.00
CA ARG A 121 -14.64 -1.13 -9.00
C ARG A 121 -13.35 -1.60 -8.31
N PRO A 122 -12.79 -2.76 -8.68
CA PRO A 122 -11.49 -3.18 -8.17
C PRO A 122 -10.37 -2.20 -8.58
N LEU A 123 -9.57 -1.77 -7.60
CA LEU A 123 -8.36 -0.99 -7.84
C LEU A 123 -7.36 -1.33 -6.73
N LEU A 124 -6.56 -2.36 -6.95
CA LEU A 124 -5.58 -2.85 -5.98
C LEU A 124 -4.57 -1.78 -5.60
N GLN A 125 -3.88 -1.96 -4.50
CA GLN A 125 -2.78 -1.09 -4.09
C GLN A 125 -1.67 -1.08 -5.16
N ALA A 126 -0.68 -0.22 -5.01
CA ALA A 126 0.33 0.04 -6.03
C ALA A 126 1.73 0.18 -5.44
N THR A 127 2.73 0.12 -6.30
CA THR A 127 4.11 0.43 -5.96
C THR A 127 4.67 1.58 -6.81
N ASN A 128 5.66 2.27 -6.27
CA ASN A 128 6.44 3.26 -7.03
C ASN A 128 7.62 2.59 -7.72
N THR A 129 7.47 2.27 -8.99
CA THR A 129 8.45 1.55 -9.81
C THR A 129 9.73 2.31 -10.11
N ARG A 130 9.83 3.56 -9.69
CA ARG A 130 11.07 4.37 -9.77
C ARG A 130 11.91 4.25 -8.51
N ARG A 131 11.33 3.71 -7.44
CA ARG A 131 11.96 3.55 -6.13
C ARG A 131 12.15 2.08 -5.77
N PHE A 132 11.07 1.30 -5.88
CA PHE A 132 11.08 -0.12 -5.56
C PHE A 132 11.46 -0.92 -6.81
N THR A 133 12.75 -1.19 -6.93
CA THR A 133 13.34 -1.94 -8.04
C THR A 133 14.38 -2.93 -7.50
N PRO A 134 14.74 -3.98 -8.26
CA PRO A 134 15.79 -4.90 -7.87
C PRO A 134 17.18 -4.23 -7.68
N GLU A 135 17.41 -3.12 -8.38
CA GLU A 135 18.65 -2.35 -8.33
C GLU A 135 18.78 -1.49 -7.08
N ALA A 136 17.69 -1.36 -6.28
CA ALA A 136 17.74 -0.63 -5.02
C ALA A 136 18.54 -1.35 -3.91
N ALA A 137 18.94 -2.61 -4.14
CA ALA A 137 19.72 -3.38 -3.18
C ALA A 137 21.04 -2.70 -2.82
N SER A 138 21.35 -2.67 -1.51
CA SER A 138 22.64 -2.19 -0.99
C SER A 138 23.61 -3.37 -0.79
N PRO A 139 24.91 -3.23 -1.12
CA PRO A 139 25.90 -4.29 -0.90
C PRO A 139 26.09 -4.67 0.58
N ASP A 140 25.82 -3.75 1.50
CA ASP A 140 26.09 -3.90 2.93
C ASP A 140 24.91 -4.44 3.74
N SER A 141 23.88 -4.95 3.07
CA SER A 141 22.64 -5.31 3.71
C SER A 141 22.57 -6.78 4.11
N GLY A 142 21.98 -7.02 5.30
CA GLY A 142 21.88 -8.33 5.91
C GLY A 142 20.95 -9.30 5.18
N ALA A 143 21.32 -10.57 5.15
CA ALA A 143 20.52 -11.65 4.57
C ALA A 143 19.38 -12.13 5.50
N GLY A 144 19.07 -11.40 6.57
CA GLY A 144 18.09 -11.76 7.58
C GLY A 144 16.61 -11.62 7.12
N VAL A 145 15.74 -11.86 8.05
CA VAL A 145 14.29 -11.67 7.90
C VAL A 145 13.94 -10.24 8.33
N LEU A 146 13.24 -9.50 7.47
CA LEU A 146 12.83 -8.12 7.73
C LEU A 146 11.32 -8.03 7.90
N PHE A 147 10.89 -7.37 8.97
CA PHE A 147 9.51 -6.97 9.18
C PHE A 147 9.43 -5.46 9.44
N VAL A 148 8.61 -4.75 8.65
CA VAL A 148 8.37 -3.31 8.83
C VAL A 148 6.89 -3.09 9.12
N GLY A 149 6.56 -2.73 10.36
CA GLY A 149 5.19 -2.46 10.79
C GLY A 149 5.06 -2.47 12.32
N SER A 150 4.12 -1.69 12.84
CA SER A 150 3.83 -1.60 14.27
C SER A 150 3.13 -2.85 14.81
N THR A 151 3.13 -3.04 16.12
CA THR A 151 2.50 -4.19 16.80
C THR A 151 0.98 -4.23 16.66
N ARG A 152 0.33 -3.07 16.46
CA ARG A 152 -1.13 -2.93 16.53
C ARG A 152 -1.73 -3.27 17.91
N GLY A 153 -0.90 -3.20 18.97
CA GLY A 153 -1.30 -3.54 20.34
C GLY A 153 -1.26 -5.04 20.67
N GLU A 154 -0.74 -5.88 19.76
CA GLU A 154 -0.63 -7.33 19.95
C GLU A 154 0.73 -7.85 19.47
N PHE A 155 1.15 -9.01 19.98
CA PHE A 155 2.31 -9.72 19.45
C PHE A 155 1.92 -10.41 18.15
N ARG A 156 2.23 -9.78 17.03
CA ARG A 156 1.82 -10.24 15.70
C ARG A 156 2.30 -11.66 15.43
N PRO A 157 1.43 -12.59 14.98
CA PRO A 157 1.75 -14.01 14.82
C PRO A 157 2.97 -14.26 13.94
N ALA A 158 3.14 -13.48 12.86
CA ALA A 158 4.29 -13.63 11.96
C ALA A 158 5.62 -13.33 12.64
N VAL A 159 5.68 -12.27 13.47
CA VAL A 159 6.88 -11.88 14.21
C VAL A 159 7.15 -12.86 15.35
N HIS A 160 6.10 -13.28 16.08
CA HIS A 160 6.21 -14.26 17.16
C HIS A 160 6.78 -15.61 16.66
N ALA A 161 6.23 -16.14 15.56
CA ALA A 161 6.70 -17.39 14.98
C ALA A 161 8.13 -17.29 14.44
N SER A 162 8.51 -16.13 13.87
CA SER A 162 9.88 -15.90 13.39
C SER A 162 10.89 -15.86 14.53
N LEU A 163 10.53 -15.25 15.65
CA LEU A 163 11.37 -15.26 16.85
C LEU A 163 11.51 -16.68 17.40
N ALA A 164 10.43 -17.44 17.49
CA ALA A 164 10.44 -18.84 17.93
C ALA A 164 11.26 -19.76 17.02
N ALA A 165 11.28 -19.47 15.71
CA ALA A 165 12.11 -20.17 14.74
C ALA A 165 13.63 -19.88 14.88
N GLY A 166 14.01 -18.92 15.71
CA GLY A 166 15.39 -18.53 15.94
C GLY A 166 16.09 -17.88 14.75
N VAL A 167 15.33 -17.37 13.77
CA VAL A 167 15.90 -16.70 12.59
C VAL A 167 16.47 -15.32 12.95
N GLU A 168 17.41 -14.84 12.15
CA GLU A 168 17.89 -13.47 12.22
C GLU A 168 16.76 -12.53 11.78
N LEU A 169 16.03 -11.98 12.76
CA LEU A 169 14.87 -11.12 12.55
C LEU A 169 15.22 -9.68 12.91
N THR A 170 14.94 -8.77 11.98
CA THR A 170 15.03 -7.31 12.16
C THR A 170 13.64 -6.70 12.04
N VAL A 171 13.24 -5.89 13.03
CA VAL A 171 11.90 -5.30 13.08
C VAL A 171 12.00 -3.78 13.16
N TYR A 172 11.17 -3.09 12.36
CA TYR A 172 10.89 -1.66 12.49
C TYR A 172 9.40 -1.47 12.76
N GLY A 173 9.09 -0.57 13.70
CA GLY A 173 7.70 -0.24 14.05
C GLY A 173 7.54 0.13 15.52
N VAL A 174 6.42 0.73 15.87
CA VAL A 174 6.10 1.19 17.22
C VAL A 174 5.54 0.04 18.06
N GLY A 175 5.87 0.03 19.35
CA GLY A 175 5.26 -0.82 20.38
C GLY A 175 5.89 -2.20 20.52
N TRP A 176 7.03 -2.47 19.87
CA TRP A 176 7.70 -3.77 19.94
C TRP A 176 8.45 -4.03 21.23
N GLU A 177 8.73 -3.03 22.03
CA GLU A 177 9.49 -3.10 23.29
C GLU A 177 8.82 -4.03 24.32
N ALA A 178 7.49 -4.19 24.21
CA ALA A 178 6.72 -5.11 25.06
C ALA A 178 6.86 -6.60 24.67
N PHE A 179 7.37 -6.90 23.47
CA PHE A 179 7.34 -8.23 22.86
C PHE A 179 8.70 -8.76 22.39
N LEU A 180 9.63 -7.86 22.08
CA LEU A 180 10.92 -8.22 21.49
C LEU A 180 12.09 -7.72 22.33
N PRO A 181 13.20 -8.47 22.36
CA PRO A 181 14.45 -7.97 22.93
C PRO A 181 14.99 -6.80 22.07
N PRO A 182 15.67 -5.81 22.71
CA PRO A 182 16.10 -4.57 22.03
C PRO A 182 16.94 -4.80 20.76
N GLU A 183 17.75 -5.83 20.73
CA GLU A 183 18.62 -6.18 19.58
C GLU A 183 17.86 -6.60 18.33
N ARG A 184 16.55 -6.87 18.45
CA ARG A 184 15.67 -7.21 17.30
C ARG A 184 14.90 -6.00 16.78
N ILE A 185 14.91 -4.90 17.54
CA ILE A 185 14.19 -3.66 17.20
C ILE A 185 15.21 -2.69 16.59
N ALA A 186 15.18 -2.56 15.28
CA ALA A 186 16.09 -1.65 14.57
C ALA A 186 15.63 -0.18 14.66
N GLY A 187 14.36 0.06 15.00
CA GLY A 187 13.81 1.39 15.25
C GLY A 187 12.29 1.41 15.25
N GLU A 188 11.72 2.48 15.80
CA GLU A 188 10.27 2.72 15.76
C GLU A 188 9.78 3.08 14.36
N PHE A 189 10.67 3.52 13.50
CA PHE A 189 10.35 3.98 12.16
C PHE A 189 11.51 3.72 11.20
N LEU A 190 11.21 3.19 10.02
CA LEU A 190 12.13 3.15 8.89
C LEU A 190 11.71 4.24 7.91
N ALA A 191 12.60 5.19 7.65
CA ALA A 191 12.32 6.27 6.72
C ALA A 191 11.90 5.73 5.36
N ASN A 192 10.88 6.32 4.76
CA ASN A 192 10.27 5.79 3.54
C ASN A 192 11.22 5.77 2.34
N ASP A 193 12.19 6.69 2.28
CA ASP A 193 13.25 6.72 1.27
C ASP A 193 14.26 5.56 1.41
N LEU A 194 14.37 4.96 2.60
CA LEU A 194 15.23 3.79 2.86
C LEU A 194 14.51 2.45 2.62
N LEU A 195 13.16 2.44 2.56
CA LEU A 195 12.38 1.22 2.36
C LEU A 195 12.78 0.43 1.10
N PRO A 196 13.01 1.07 -0.07
CA PRO A 196 13.38 0.33 -1.27
C PRO A 196 14.68 -0.47 -1.10
N ALA A 197 15.71 0.16 -0.54
CA ALA A 197 16.98 -0.51 -0.27
C ALA A 197 16.83 -1.61 0.79
N ALA A 198 16.06 -1.36 1.84
CA ALA A 198 15.81 -2.33 2.90
C ALA A 198 15.09 -3.58 2.37
N TYR A 199 14.06 -3.42 1.53
CA TYR A 199 13.35 -4.55 0.93
C TYR A 199 14.20 -5.29 -0.10
N ALA A 200 14.86 -4.57 -1.00
CA ALA A 200 15.71 -5.17 -2.03
C ALA A 200 16.86 -6.00 -1.46
N SER A 201 17.30 -5.64 -0.27
CA SER A 201 18.48 -6.21 0.40
C SER A 201 18.15 -7.26 1.46
N ALA A 202 16.88 -7.36 1.87
CA ALA A 202 16.44 -8.35 2.83
C ALA A 202 16.58 -9.79 2.27
N GLY A 203 16.98 -10.72 3.12
CA GLY A 203 16.94 -12.14 2.78
C GLY A 203 15.51 -12.64 2.55
N ILE A 204 14.59 -12.20 3.41
CA ILE A 204 13.12 -12.38 3.30
C ILE A 204 12.44 -11.14 3.83
N VAL A 205 11.41 -10.65 3.16
CA VAL A 205 10.45 -9.69 3.71
C VAL A 205 9.22 -10.44 4.19
N LEU A 206 8.86 -10.24 5.46
CA LEU A 206 7.62 -10.77 6.04
C LEU A 206 6.47 -9.79 5.88
N ASN A 207 5.32 -10.33 5.55
CA ASN A 207 4.06 -9.62 5.55
C ASN A 207 3.02 -10.36 6.38
N ASP A 208 2.10 -9.62 6.97
CA ASP A 208 0.83 -10.10 7.49
C ASP A 208 -0.23 -9.00 7.37
N HIS A 209 -1.49 -9.40 7.37
CA HIS A 209 -2.64 -8.53 7.25
C HIS A 209 -3.37 -8.38 8.60
N TRP A 210 -4.29 -7.40 8.69
CA TRP A 210 -5.42 -7.51 9.58
C TRP A 210 -6.30 -8.65 9.10
N ARG A 211 -6.89 -9.39 10.02
CA ARG A 211 -7.70 -10.57 9.69
C ARG A 211 -8.86 -10.25 8.74
N GLU A 212 -9.53 -9.12 8.98
CA GLU A 212 -10.63 -8.64 8.16
C GLU A 212 -10.14 -8.28 6.74
N MET A 213 -8.99 -7.64 6.64
CA MET A 213 -8.38 -7.31 5.35
C MET A 213 -7.99 -8.57 4.57
N ALA A 214 -7.36 -9.56 5.23
CA ALA A 214 -7.02 -10.84 4.60
C ALA A 214 -8.26 -11.55 4.04
N ASN A 215 -9.33 -11.64 4.85
CA ASN A 215 -10.58 -12.30 4.48
C ASN A 215 -11.33 -11.57 3.36
N LEU A 216 -11.21 -10.25 3.27
CA LEU A 216 -11.89 -9.42 2.27
C LEU A 216 -10.99 -9.08 1.06
N GLY A 217 -9.80 -9.68 0.96
CA GLY A 217 -8.91 -9.55 -0.18
C GLY A 217 -8.21 -8.19 -0.32
N PHE A 218 -8.06 -7.45 0.78
CA PHE A 218 -7.31 -6.20 0.82
C PHE A 218 -5.83 -6.49 1.05
N LEU A 219 -5.10 -6.67 -0.04
CA LEU A 219 -3.69 -7.01 -0.02
C LEU A 219 -2.84 -5.81 0.45
N SER A 220 -1.92 -6.08 1.37
CA SER A 220 -1.03 -5.07 1.95
C SER A 220 -0.15 -4.40 0.89
N ASN A 221 0.04 -3.08 0.98
CA ASN A 221 0.94 -2.35 0.09
C ASN A 221 2.37 -2.88 0.10
N ARG A 222 2.84 -3.38 1.25
CA ARG A 222 4.16 -4.01 1.40
C ARG A 222 4.38 -5.15 0.40
N LEU A 223 3.34 -5.91 0.04
CA LEU A 223 3.47 -6.98 -0.94
C LEU A 223 3.86 -6.43 -2.32
N PHE A 224 3.25 -5.33 -2.75
CA PHE A 224 3.56 -4.69 -4.03
C PHE A 224 4.97 -4.09 -4.01
N ASP A 225 5.34 -3.40 -2.94
CA ASP A 225 6.66 -2.78 -2.81
C ASP A 225 7.77 -3.83 -2.72
N ALA A 226 7.62 -4.84 -1.86
CA ALA A 226 8.63 -5.87 -1.68
C ALA A 226 8.80 -6.75 -2.93
N THR A 227 7.70 -7.18 -3.56
CA THR A 227 7.78 -7.99 -4.78
C THR A 227 8.39 -7.23 -5.95
N ALA A 228 8.15 -5.92 -6.05
CA ALA A 228 8.78 -5.07 -7.08
C ALA A 228 10.31 -5.02 -6.95
N THR A 229 10.87 -5.26 -5.76
CA THR A 229 12.33 -5.35 -5.58
C THR A 229 12.92 -6.72 -5.91
N GLY A 230 12.09 -7.71 -6.25
CA GLY A 230 12.55 -9.07 -6.53
C GLY A 230 13.05 -9.84 -5.30
N THR A 231 12.79 -9.33 -4.07
CA THR A 231 13.15 -10.04 -2.83
C THR A 231 12.26 -11.25 -2.59
N ARG A 232 12.65 -12.14 -1.68
CA ARG A 232 11.81 -13.23 -1.20
C ARG A 232 10.75 -12.67 -0.26
N VAL A 233 9.51 -13.05 -0.47
CA VAL A 233 8.38 -12.60 0.36
C VAL A 233 7.64 -13.79 0.93
N ILE A 234 7.38 -13.75 2.24
CA ILE A 234 6.45 -14.66 2.92
C ILE A 234 5.32 -13.82 3.50
N SER A 235 4.08 -14.23 3.28
CA SER A 235 2.88 -13.56 3.79
C SER A 235 1.93 -14.57 4.43
N ASP A 236 1.10 -14.08 5.37
CA ASP A 236 -0.11 -14.81 5.72
C ASP A 236 -1.01 -15.00 4.50
N ALA A 237 -1.85 -16.03 4.53
CA ALA A 237 -2.82 -16.28 3.48
C ALA A 237 -3.88 -15.18 3.47
N ALA A 238 -4.17 -14.63 2.29
CA ALA A 238 -5.22 -13.64 2.07
C ALA A 238 -5.96 -13.93 0.76
N ASN A 239 -7.26 -13.61 0.73
CA ASN A 239 -8.06 -13.80 -0.48
C ASN A 239 -7.49 -12.97 -1.64
N GLY A 240 -7.38 -13.59 -2.83
CA GLY A 240 -6.85 -12.94 -4.02
C GLY A 240 -5.32 -12.80 -4.07
N LEU A 241 -4.58 -13.16 -3.02
CA LEU A 241 -3.11 -13.03 -2.99
C LEU A 241 -2.45 -13.85 -4.11
N THR A 242 -2.84 -15.10 -4.26
CA THR A 242 -2.29 -15.99 -5.28
C THR A 242 -2.66 -15.55 -6.70
N ASP A 243 -3.83 -14.93 -6.88
CA ASP A 243 -4.26 -14.40 -8.18
C ASP A 243 -3.35 -13.25 -8.64
N VAL A 244 -2.86 -12.43 -7.71
CA VAL A 244 -2.00 -11.28 -7.99
C VAL A 244 -0.53 -11.69 -8.08
N PHE A 245 -0.01 -12.45 -7.10
CA PHE A 245 1.43 -12.71 -6.96
C PHE A 245 1.85 -14.12 -7.37
N GLY A 246 0.88 -15.01 -7.66
CA GLY A 246 1.17 -16.40 -7.98
C GLY A 246 1.77 -17.17 -6.80
N SER A 247 2.53 -18.22 -7.09
CA SER A 247 3.29 -18.99 -6.12
C SER A 247 4.63 -18.35 -5.71
N THR A 248 4.97 -17.21 -6.30
CA THR A 248 6.25 -16.52 -6.03
C THR A 248 6.26 -15.86 -4.65
N VAL A 249 5.11 -15.45 -4.13
CA VAL A 249 4.94 -15.10 -2.72
C VAL A 249 4.54 -16.37 -1.97
N LEU A 250 5.39 -16.83 -1.05
CA LEU A 250 5.08 -17.97 -0.21
C LEU A 250 4.06 -17.57 0.86
N THR A 251 3.09 -18.44 1.12
CA THR A 251 2.02 -18.14 2.08
C THR A 251 2.01 -19.14 3.23
N PHE A 252 1.62 -18.68 4.41
CA PHE A 252 1.39 -19.49 5.60
C PHE A 252 -0.02 -19.21 6.17
N ARG A 253 -0.60 -20.22 6.80
CA ARG A 253 -1.90 -20.15 7.47
C ARG A 253 -1.78 -20.12 8.99
N ASP A 254 -0.66 -20.64 9.50
CA ASP A 254 -0.37 -20.72 10.93
C ASP A 254 1.14 -20.62 11.22
N ALA A 255 1.46 -20.59 12.52
CA ALA A 255 2.85 -20.46 12.96
C ALA A 255 3.73 -21.65 12.56
N ALA A 256 3.19 -22.88 12.49
CA ALA A 256 3.96 -24.05 12.13
C ALA A 256 4.40 -24.01 10.66
N GLU A 257 3.47 -23.65 9.75
CA GLU A 257 3.79 -23.44 8.33
C GLU A 257 4.82 -22.32 8.14
N LEU A 258 4.70 -21.20 8.88
CA LEU A 258 5.68 -20.13 8.80
C LEU A 258 7.07 -20.60 9.26
N MET A 259 7.15 -21.32 10.38
CA MET A 259 8.42 -21.87 10.88
C MET A 259 9.06 -22.83 9.87
N GLU A 260 8.25 -23.69 9.23
CA GLU A 260 8.72 -24.55 8.14
C GLU A 260 9.30 -23.75 6.97
N LEU A 261 8.57 -22.73 6.50
CA LEU A 261 9.03 -21.86 5.41
C LEU A 261 10.34 -21.15 5.77
N LEU A 262 10.45 -20.62 6.98
CA LEU A 262 11.66 -19.94 7.46
C LEU A 262 12.87 -20.87 7.59
N GLY A 263 12.64 -22.15 7.87
CA GLY A 263 13.68 -23.19 7.94
C GLY A 263 14.17 -23.67 6.57
N ARG A 264 13.51 -23.32 5.46
CA ARG A 264 13.91 -23.77 4.11
C ARG A 264 15.23 -23.15 3.67
N PRO A 265 16.06 -23.89 2.94
CA PRO A 265 17.25 -23.34 2.30
C PRO A 265 16.88 -22.19 1.35
N ARG A 266 17.63 -21.09 1.41
CA ARG A 266 17.36 -19.88 0.61
C ARG A 266 17.41 -20.13 -0.90
N ASP A 267 18.26 -21.06 -1.33
CA ASP A 267 18.53 -21.29 -2.76
C ASP A 267 17.55 -22.29 -3.39
N THR A 268 17.00 -23.22 -2.60
CA THR A 268 16.17 -24.31 -3.13
C THR A 268 14.76 -24.35 -2.56
N GLY A 269 14.51 -23.68 -1.44
CA GLY A 269 13.21 -23.66 -0.75
C GLY A 269 12.32 -22.48 -1.13
N PHE A 270 12.78 -21.58 -2.01
CA PHE A 270 12.09 -20.38 -2.47
C PHE A 270 12.07 -20.33 -3.99
N PRO A 271 11.16 -19.55 -4.60
CA PRO A 271 11.19 -19.25 -6.03
C PRO A 271 12.56 -18.73 -6.45
N SER A 272 13.00 -19.14 -7.62
CA SER A 272 14.27 -18.73 -8.21
C SER A 272 14.37 -17.20 -8.32
N ARG A 273 15.60 -16.70 -8.53
CA ARG A 273 15.79 -15.28 -8.79
C ARG A 273 15.06 -14.84 -10.05
N GLU A 274 15.04 -15.67 -11.08
CA GLU A 274 14.36 -15.39 -12.35
C GLU A 274 12.84 -15.25 -12.14
N GLU A 275 12.19 -16.20 -11.49
CA GLU A 275 10.75 -16.12 -11.17
C GLU A 275 10.39 -14.88 -10.36
N ARG A 276 11.24 -14.49 -9.40
CA ARG A 276 11.02 -13.26 -8.63
C ARG A 276 11.18 -11.98 -9.44
N LEU A 277 12.13 -11.95 -10.39
CA LEU A 277 12.30 -10.82 -11.30
C LEU A 277 11.18 -10.73 -12.33
N GLU A 278 10.65 -11.85 -12.81
CA GLU A 278 9.46 -11.88 -13.66
C GLU A 278 8.23 -11.33 -12.91
N LEU A 279 8.06 -11.72 -11.64
CA LEU A 279 7.01 -11.14 -10.81
C LEU A 279 7.22 -9.64 -10.61
N ALA A 280 8.44 -9.19 -10.32
CA ALA A 280 8.76 -7.77 -10.15
C ALA A 280 8.41 -6.96 -11.41
N ALA A 281 8.75 -7.47 -12.59
CA ALA A 281 8.42 -6.84 -13.86
C ALA A 281 6.89 -6.77 -14.10
N ARG A 282 6.15 -7.84 -13.74
CA ARG A 282 4.68 -7.86 -13.83
C ARG A 282 4.06 -6.87 -12.87
N VAL A 283 4.51 -6.82 -11.62
CA VAL A 283 4.03 -5.86 -10.61
C VAL A 283 4.32 -4.43 -11.06
N ALA A 284 5.51 -4.17 -11.60
CA ALA A 284 5.86 -2.85 -12.12
C ALA A 284 4.96 -2.41 -13.28
N ARG A 285 4.59 -3.31 -14.17
CA ARG A 285 3.71 -3.01 -15.31
C ARG A 285 2.25 -2.82 -14.88
N ASP A 286 1.72 -3.75 -14.08
CA ASP A 286 0.28 -3.89 -13.85
C ASP A 286 -0.18 -3.21 -12.56
N HIS A 287 0.73 -2.97 -11.61
CA HIS A 287 0.45 -2.46 -10.28
C HIS A 287 1.28 -1.24 -9.90
N SER A 288 1.73 -0.44 -10.87
CA SER A 288 2.38 0.83 -10.63
C SER A 288 1.38 1.94 -10.29
N PHE A 289 1.83 3.03 -9.65
CA PHE A 289 1.02 4.23 -9.49
C PHE A 289 0.64 4.87 -10.84
N ASP A 290 1.48 4.73 -11.88
CA ASP A 290 1.14 5.21 -13.22
C ASP A 290 -0.07 4.43 -13.79
N ALA A 291 -0.13 3.12 -13.60
CA ALA A 291 -1.29 2.30 -13.98
C ALA A 291 -2.55 2.70 -13.20
N ARG A 292 -2.43 2.98 -11.90
CA ARG A 292 -3.57 3.44 -11.08
C ARG A 292 -4.05 4.83 -11.50
N ALA A 293 -3.12 5.76 -11.77
CA ALA A 293 -3.45 7.08 -12.28
C ALA A 293 -4.26 6.99 -13.58
N GLY A 294 -3.87 6.11 -14.51
CA GLY A 294 -4.60 5.88 -15.75
C GLY A 294 -6.07 5.48 -15.52
N VAL A 295 -6.30 4.50 -14.63
CA VAL A 295 -7.67 4.04 -14.29
C VAL A 295 -8.49 5.16 -13.64
N LEU A 296 -7.90 5.95 -12.74
CA LEU A 296 -8.59 7.04 -12.07
C LEU A 296 -8.93 8.19 -13.02
N ILE A 297 -8.04 8.50 -13.98
CA ILE A 297 -8.26 9.51 -15.03
C ILE A 297 -9.42 9.08 -15.93
N GLU A 298 -9.42 7.84 -16.38
CA GLU A 298 -10.50 7.29 -17.19
C GLU A 298 -11.84 7.33 -16.43
N ALA A 299 -11.84 6.92 -15.17
CA ALA A 299 -13.03 6.99 -14.32
C ALA A 299 -13.55 8.42 -14.18
N ALA A 300 -12.66 9.38 -13.91
CA ALA A 300 -13.04 10.77 -13.76
C ALA A 300 -13.62 11.39 -15.04
N ALA A 301 -13.24 10.90 -16.21
CA ALA A 301 -13.81 11.34 -17.48
C ALA A 301 -15.22 10.79 -17.72
N GLY A 302 -15.59 9.68 -17.08
CA GLY A 302 -16.87 9.00 -17.25
C GLY A 302 -17.96 9.39 -16.24
N ILE A 303 -17.67 10.24 -15.23
CA ILE A 303 -18.60 10.66 -14.17
C ILE A 303 -18.99 12.12 -14.21
#